data_7f963874dafd593e9b5baee6029f1bae
#
_entry.id   7f963874dafd593e9b5baee6029f1bae
#
_cell.length_a   1.000
_cell.length_b   1.000
_cell.length_c   1.000
_cell.angle_alpha   90.00
_cell.angle_beta   90.00
_cell.angle_gamma   90.00
#
_symmetry.space_group_name_H-M   'P 1'
#
loop_
_entity.id
_entity.type
_entity.pdbx_description
1 polymer ?
#
loop_
_entity_poly.entity_id
_entity_poly.type
_entity_poly.pdbx_seq_one_letter_code
_entity_poly.pdbx_strand_id
1 'polypeptide(L)'
;MGSRTNGDPVIAAKRDFMRSALAALTSALLLSASALVPQAAAAQGGGPAKTHEISFVALGDTGYIPAYDTPDDDDPRFRTLGDYLGNEAADWLEHNRDLSGFRATPWQFEPAIGGFVPASGMDPGAMAAAEVCKREDCDFGALMGDNIYPDGATLGADGISDERRFREMLDQPFGTFGEGKAGFTLYAMMGNHDWHISREATEAQLEYLKAHPAFTMPDLFYRAVPQGMEGKLEIFVVDTEMLLAGTQVHKDDLDAEGNEIRNTPLEEWPDYVRASNARERGMIEWLTAALQSSTAKWKIVMGHHALWSSGGSKYEKARALRKLMLDPICRYADAYIAGDDHLIEAYTDDCSTVSGAPAEPVPMFVSGAGSKYRQQHVPFAEKQIAANPQMTNLFSRGSTWGFLHVGIGADTLDATLYSTPADQSGRPVEEARFTFPHRSK
;
A
#
# COMPACT_ATOMS: atom_id res chain seq x y z
N MET A 1 -16.86 1.70 -47.69
CA MET A 1 -16.51 3.14 -47.65
C MET A 1 -15.92 3.34 -46.25
N GLY A 2 -14.59 3.38 -46.17
CA GLY A 2 -13.90 3.46 -44.93
C GLY A 2 -13.73 4.89 -44.45
N SER A 3 -14.01 5.13 -43.17
CA SER A 3 -13.60 6.36 -42.48
C SER A 3 -12.27 6.11 -41.80
N ARG A 4 -11.22 6.72 -42.31
CA ARG A 4 -9.94 6.84 -41.62
C ARG A 4 -10.11 7.91 -40.54
N THR A 5 -10.00 7.54 -39.29
CA THR A 5 -9.81 8.50 -38.18
C THR A 5 -8.38 9.04 -38.28
N ASN A 6 -8.25 10.30 -38.62
CA ASN A 6 -6.98 11.02 -38.56
C ASN A 6 -6.58 11.16 -37.08
N GLY A 7 -5.47 10.53 -36.69
CA GLY A 7 -4.88 10.75 -35.38
C GLY A 7 -4.45 12.22 -35.23
N ASP A 8 -4.70 12.74 -34.04
CA ASP A 8 -4.43 14.13 -33.67
C ASP A 8 -2.94 14.46 -33.84
N PRO A 9 -2.60 15.48 -34.66
CA PRO A 9 -1.21 15.84 -34.95
C PRO A 9 -0.44 16.31 -33.70
N VAL A 10 -1.11 16.73 -32.65
CA VAL A 10 -0.48 17.12 -31.39
C VAL A 10 0.08 15.89 -30.63
N ILE A 11 -0.60 14.75 -30.71
CA ILE A 11 -0.13 13.49 -30.11
C ILE A 11 1.08 12.93 -30.87
N ALA A 12 1.09 13.04 -32.21
CA ALA A 12 2.22 12.60 -33.02
C ALA A 12 3.48 13.45 -32.77
N ALA A 13 3.33 14.78 -32.68
CA ALA A 13 4.45 15.68 -32.40
C ALA A 13 5.05 15.49 -30.99
N LYS A 14 4.22 15.21 -29.98
CA LYS A 14 4.70 14.86 -28.62
C LYS A 14 5.49 13.54 -28.64
N ARG A 15 5.06 12.54 -29.41
CA ARG A 15 5.77 11.25 -29.51
C ARG A 15 7.15 11.39 -30.18
N ASP A 16 7.31 12.20 -31.19
CA ASP A 16 8.59 12.36 -31.91
C ASP A 16 9.59 13.20 -31.08
N PHE A 17 9.13 14.16 -30.30
CA PHE A 17 9.96 14.92 -29.35
C PHE A 17 10.47 14.01 -28.23
N MET A 18 9.62 13.13 -27.68
CA MET A 18 9.99 12.19 -26.61
C MET A 18 10.97 11.11 -27.08
N ARG A 19 10.86 10.62 -28.33
CA ARG A 19 11.84 9.68 -28.90
C ARG A 19 13.24 10.28 -29.00
N SER A 20 13.33 11.57 -29.28
CA SER A 20 14.61 12.28 -29.35
C SER A 20 15.22 12.55 -27.97
N ALA A 21 14.39 12.80 -26.96
CA ALA A 21 14.83 12.98 -25.57
C ALA A 21 15.29 11.66 -24.94
N LEU A 22 14.63 10.55 -25.26
CA LEU A 22 14.97 9.21 -24.75
C LEU A 22 16.31 8.70 -25.32
N ALA A 23 16.64 9.02 -26.58
CA ALA A 23 17.93 8.67 -27.20
C ALA A 23 19.12 9.36 -26.52
N ALA A 24 18.91 10.51 -25.90
CA ALA A 24 19.91 11.22 -25.11
C ALA A 24 20.07 10.61 -23.68
N LEU A 25 18.99 10.07 -23.09
CA LEU A 25 19.00 9.45 -21.77
C LEU A 25 19.66 8.06 -21.77
N THR A 26 19.48 7.26 -22.83
CA THR A 26 20.11 5.92 -22.92
C THR A 26 21.63 6.00 -23.01
N SER A 27 22.21 7.10 -23.49
CA SER A 27 23.65 7.30 -23.54
C SER A 27 24.25 7.74 -22.20
N ALA A 28 23.47 8.27 -21.27
CA ALA A 28 23.92 8.74 -19.95
C ALA A 28 23.87 7.64 -18.86
N LEU A 29 23.08 6.60 -19.06
CA LEU A 29 22.91 5.51 -18.07
C LEU A 29 24.01 4.44 -18.09
N LEU A 30 24.91 4.47 -19.06
CA LEU A 30 26.01 3.48 -19.23
C LEU A 30 27.34 3.87 -18.57
N LEU A 31 27.41 4.97 -17.83
CA LEU A 31 28.68 5.51 -17.27
C LEU A 31 28.66 5.86 -15.78
N SER A 32 27.94 5.13 -14.95
CA SER A 32 28.11 5.22 -13.49
C SER A 32 29.01 4.07 -12.98
N ALA A 33 30.32 4.30 -13.03
CA ALA A 33 31.33 3.42 -12.49
C ALA A 33 31.27 3.36 -10.95
N SER A 34 31.40 2.15 -10.45
CA SER A 34 31.45 1.73 -9.05
C SER A 34 32.49 2.51 -8.23
N ALA A 35 32.05 3.24 -7.23
CA ALA A 35 32.91 3.72 -6.16
C ALA A 35 33.00 2.65 -5.07
N LEU A 36 34.17 2.09 -4.87
CA LEU A 36 34.49 1.17 -3.77
C LEU A 36 34.47 1.93 -2.44
N VAL A 37 33.51 1.56 -1.59
CA VAL A 37 33.50 1.98 -0.17
C VAL A 37 34.26 0.91 0.63
N PRO A 38 35.20 1.29 1.55
CA PRO A 38 35.95 0.31 2.31
C PRO A 38 35.04 -0.41 3.33
N GLN A 39 35.14 -1.74 3.33
CA GLN A 39 34.55 -2.62 4.33
C GLN A 39 35.12 -2.39 5.71
N ALA A 40 34.31 -1.96 6.65
CA ALA A 40 34.66 -2.00 8.07
C ALA A 40 34.57 -3.44 8.59
N ALA A 41 35.57 -3.86 9.35
CA ALA A 41 35.67 -5.21 9.90
C ALA A 41 34.52 -5.52 10.88
N ALA A 42 33.92 -6.68 10.73
CA ALA A 42 32.88 -7.18 11.62
C ALA A 42 33.46 -7.49 13.02
N ALA A 43 32.89 -6.85 14.04
CA ALA A 43 33.03 -7.26 15.43
C ALA A 43 32.11 -8.45 15.71
N GLN A 44 32.71 -9.56 16.19
CA GLN A 44 31.95 -10.73 16.64
C GLN A 44 31.42 -10.52 18.07
N GLY A 45 30.16 -10.88 18.30
CA GLY A 45 29.68 -11.26 19.63
C GLY A 45 28.60 -10.39 20.25
N GLY A 46 27.39 -10.90 20.27
CA GLY A 46 26.19 -10.36 20.91
C GLY A 46 25.20 -9.93 19.84
N GLY A 47 24.05 -10.61 19.72
CA GLY A 47 22.95 -10.12 18.90
C GLY A 47 22.60 -8.69 19.33
N PRO A 48 22.17 -7.80 18.41
CA PRO A 48 21.80 -6.45 18.77
C PRO A 48 20.73 -6.50 19.86
N ALA A 49 20.92 -5.72 20.92
CA ALA A 49 19.88 -5.55 21.94
C ALA A 49 18.63 -5.04 21.22
N LYS A 50 17.47 -5.65 21.49
CA LYS A 50 16.17 -5.24 20.96
C LYS A 50 16.00 -3.74 21.22
N THR A 51 15.88 -2.97 20.14
CA THR A 51 15.85 -1.50 20.20
C THR A 51 14.48 -1.00 20.68
N HIS A 52 13.42 -1.81 20.46
CA HIS A 52 12.02 -1.50 20.77
C HIS A 52 11.41 -2.60 21.64
N GLU A 53 10.43 -2.26 22.45
CA GLU A 53 9.68 -3.26 23.24
C GLU A 53 8.78 -4.10 22.34
N ILE A 54 8.25 -3.51 21.25
CA ILE A 54 7.40 -4.14 20.26
C ILE A 54 7.89 -3.73 18.88
N SER A 55 7.94 -4.67 17.96
CA SER A 55 8.42 -4.43 16.59
C SER A 55 7.58 -5.22 15.59
N PHE A 56 7.20 -4.59 14.46
CA PHE A 56 6.48 -5.27 13.39
C PHE A 56 6.67 -4.60 12.04
N VAL A 57 6.36 -5.31 10.96
CA VAL A 57 6.27 -4.77 9.59
C VAL A 57 4.83 -4.76 9.11
N ALA A 58 4.50 -3.82 8.23
CA ALA A 58 3.22 -3.75 7.54
C ALA A 58 3.47 -3.64 6.03
N LEU A 59 2.80 -4.50 5.24
CA LEU A 59 2.88 -4.57 3.79
C LEU A 59 1.47 -4.66 3.24
N GLY A 60 1.09 -3.80 2.33
CA GLY A 60 -0.16 -3.88 1.57
C GLY A 60 0.10 -4.17 0.10
N ASP A 61 -0.94 -4.61 -0.60
CA ASP A 61 -0.90 -4.75 -2.06
C ASP A 61 0.18 -5.77 -2.49
N THR A 62 0.16 -6.92 -1.85
CA THR A 62 1.30 -7.84 -1.85
C THR A 62 1.22 -8.96 -2.89
N GLY A 63 0.05 -9.35 -3.35
CA GLY A 63 -0.16 -10.56 -4.13
C GLY A 63 -0.24 -10.34 -5.65
N TYR A 64 0.69 -9.58 -6.26
CA TYR A 64 0.69 -9.35 -7.70
C TYR A 64 1.64 -10.31 -8.42
N ILE A 65 1.10 -11.08 -9.37
CA ILE A 65 1.87 -11.91 -10.32
C ILE A 65 1.45 -11.49 -11.73
N PRO A 66 2.35 -10.95 -12.57
CA PRO A 66 2.01 -10.44 -13.90
C PRO A 66 1.30 -11.43 -14.81
N ALA A 67 1.59 -12.72 -14.69
CA ALA A 67 0.95 -13.78 -15.49
C ALA A 67 -0.55 -13.99 -15.16
N TYR A 68 -1.05 -13.44 -14.06
CA TYR A 68 -2.48 -13.46 -13.70
C TYR A 68 -3.23 -12.22 -14.16
N ASP A 69 -2.48 -11.15 -14.42
CA ASP A 69 -3.01 -9.89 -14.91
C ASP A 69 -2.88 -9.91 -16.44
N THR A 70 -3.95 -10.29 -17.14
CA THR A 70 -3.95 -10.29 -18.61
C THR A 70 -4.17 -8.85 -19.09
N PRO A 71 -3.11 -8.16 -19.58
CA PRO A 71 -3.31 -6.91 -20.28
C PRO A 71 -4.17 -7.15 -21.51
N ASP A 72 -4.90 -6.13 -21.95
CA ASP A 72 -5.55 -6.15 -23.26
C ASP A 72 -4.53 -6.60 -24.31
N ASP A 73 -4.76 -7.76 -24.94
CA ASP A 73 -3.85 -8.47 -25.85
C ASP A 73 -3.32 -7.61 -27.03
N ASP A 74 -3.91 -6.45 -27.25
CA ASP A 74 -3.61 -5.53 -28.35
C ASP A 74 -2.88 -4.24 -27.93
N ASP A 75 -2.41 -4.08 -26.68
CA ASP A 75 -1.75 -2.85 -26.26
C ASP A 75 -0.30 -2.75 -26.79
N PRO A 76 -0.05 -1.97 -27.86
CA PRO A 76 1.29 -1.85 -28.44
C PRO A 76 2.31 -1.15 -27.54
N ARG A 77 1.85 -0.57 -26.41
CA ARG A 77 2.69 0.22 -25.48
C ARG A 77 3.79 -0.60 -24.82
N PHE A 78 3.64 -1.91 -24.75
CA PHE A 78 4.53 -2.79 -23.99
C PHE A 78 5.34 -3.77 -24.84
N ARG A 79 5.30 -3.67 -26.18
CA ARG A 79 5.99 -4.62 -27.08
C ARG A 79 7.51 -4.53 -27.04
N THR A 80 8.04 -3.35 -26.85
CA THR A 80 9.49 -3.16 -26.68
C THR A 80 9.79 -2.40 -25.39
N LEU A 81 11.00 -2.56 -24.87
CA LEU A 81 11.44 -1.78 -23.71
C LEU A 81 11.37 -0.26 -23.97
N GLY A 82 11.63 0.16 -25.22
CA GLY A 82 11.51 1.58 -25.57
C GLY A 82 10.07 2.09 -25.50
N ASP A 83 9.09 1.27 -25.91
CA ASP A 83 7.67 1.63 -25.80
C ASP A 83 7.24 1.69 -24.35
N TYR A 84 7.64 0.72 -23.52
CA TYR A 84 7.39 0.72 -22.08
C TYR A 84 7.94 1.99 -21.41
N LEU A 85 9.23 2.26 -21.56
CA LEU A 85 9.88 3.44 -20.97
C LEU A 85 9.31 4.75 -21.49
N GLY A 86 8.89 4.80 -22.75
CA GLY A 86 8.23 5.97 -23.35
C GLY A 86 6.85 6.23 -22.74
N ASN A 87 6.10 5.17 -22.46
CA ASN A 87 4.82 5.26 -21.76
C ASN A 87 5.01 5.72 -20.29
N GLU A 88 5.97 5.13 -19.59
CA GLU A 88 6.32 5.53 -18.22
C GLU A 88 6.72 7.02 -18.13
N ALA A 89 7.48 7.51 -19.11
CA ALA A 89 7.87 8.92 -19.14
C ALA A 89 6.68 9.84 -19.47
N ALA A 90 5.74 9.39 -20.29
CA ALA A 90 4.52 10.14 -20.59
C ALA A 90 3.62 10.22 -19.36
N ASP A 91 3.41 9.10 -18.67
CA ASP A 91 2.67 9.00 -17.43
C ASP A 91 3.32 9.86 -16.31
N TRP A 92 4.65 9.83 -16.21
CA TRP A 92 5.38 10.73 -15.32
C TRP A 92 5.07 12.20 -15.56
N LEU A 93 5.02 12.63 -16.83
CA LEU A 93 4.71 14.03 -17.19
C LEU A 93 3.26 14.43 -16.91
N GLU A 94 2.34 13.47 -16.86
CA GLU A 94 0.96 13.71 -16.43
C GLU A 94 0.86 13.93 -14.90
N HIS A 95 1.76 13.28 -14.14
CA HIS A 95 1.79 13.33 -12.68
C HIS A 95 2.82 14.33 -12.13
N ASN A 96 3.69 14.87 -12.96
CA ASN A 96 4.77 15.77 -12.57
C ASN A 96 4.92 16.92 -13.58
N ARG A 97 5.67 17.97 -13.25
CA ARG A 97 5.83 19.14 -14.11
C ARG A 97 6.86 18.98 -15.22
N ASP A 98 7.83 18.12 -15.00
CA ASP A 98 8.92 17.83 -15.95
C ASP A 98 9.50 16.44 -15.68
N LEU A 99 10.54 16.07 -16.41
CA LEU A 99 11.24 14.80 -16.25
C LEU A 99 12.30 14.82 -15.13
N SER A 100 12.39 15.87 -14.31
CA SER A 100 13.31 15.90 -13.19
C SER A 100 13.02 14.78 -12.21
N GLY A 101 14.03 14.01 -11.88
CA GLY A 101 13.86 12.87 -10.97
C GLY A 101 13.10 11.70 -11.54
N PHE A 102 12.79 11.70 -12.85
CA PHE A 102 12.14 10.58 -13.50
C PHE A 102 12.83 9.25 -13.15
N ARG A 103 12.02 8.30 -12.76
CA ARG A 103 12.41 6.91 -12.54
C ARG A 103 11.39 6.04 -13.23
N ALA A 104 11.86 5.22 -14.16
CA ALA A 104 11.00 4.17 -14.68
C ALA A 104 10.64 3.22 -13.53
N THR A 105 9.39 2.81 -13.51
CA THR A 105 8.92 1.80 -12.57
C THR A 105 9.61 0.46 -12.85
N PRO A 106 9.75 -0.44 -11.87
CA PRO A 106 10.29 -1.76 -12.09
C PRO A 106 9.53 -2.51 -13.19
N TRP A 107 10.24 -3.15 -14.09
CA TRP A 107 9.66 -3.85 -15.23
C TRP A 107 10.30 -5.22 -15.44
N GLN A 108 9.58 -6.10 -16.14
CA GLN A 108 10.06 -7.40 -16.59
C GLN A 108 9.55 -7.71 -18.01
N PHE A 109 10.24 -8.61 -18.71
CA PHE A 109 9.70 -9.21 -19.92
C PHE A 109 8.83 -10.40 -19.55
N GLU A 110 7.55 -10.38 -19.98
CA GLU A 110 6.61 -11.47 -19.72
C GLU A 110 6.41 -12.30 -21.00
N PRO A 111 6.94 -13.54 -21.03
CA PRO A 111 6.88 -14.38 -22.24
C PRO A 111 5.46 -14.73 -22.70
N ALA A 112 4.52 -14.86 -21.76
CA ALA A 112 3.13 -15.18 -22.06
C ALA A 112 2.44 -14.05 -22.85
N ILE A 113 2.85 -12.82 -22.62
CA ILE A 113 2.35 -11.61 -23.30
C ILE A 113 3.23 -11.25 -24.50
N GLY A 114 4.48 -11.71 -24.51
CA GLY A 114 5.47 -11.35 -25.54
C GLY A 114 5.93 -9.90 -25.46
N GLY A 115 5.93 -9.29 -24.26
CA GLY A 115 6.21 -7.88 -24.06
C GLY A 115 6.72 -7.53 -22.67
N PHE A 116 6.89 -6.23 -22.42
CA PHE A 116 7.34 -5.68 -21.14
C PHE A 116 6.15 -5.24 -20.32
N VAL A 117 6.12 -5.62 -19.06
CA VAL A 117 5.05 -5.33 -18.11
C VAL A 117 5.64 -4.85 -16.78
N PRO A 118 4.84 -4.23 -15.90
CA PRO A 118 5.25 -3.97 -14.54
C PRO A 118 5.77 -5.23 -13.87
N ALA A 119 6.95 -5.17 -13.25
CA ALA A 119 7.49 -6.29 -12.50
C ALA A 119 6.77 -6.42 -11.15
N SER A 120 6.72 -7.65 -10.62
CA SER A 120 6.20 -7.90 -9.29
C SER A 120 7.23 -7.61 -8.21
N GLY A 121 6.81 -6.90 -7.17
CA GLY A 121 7.56 -6.72 -5.93
C GLY A 121 7.25 -7.77 -4.86
N MET A 122 6.39 -8.75 -5.13
CA MET A 122 5.93 -9.73 -4.14
C MET A 122 7.10 -10.44 -3.44
N ASP A 123 7.91 -11.16 -4.17
CA ASP A 123 9.04 -11.89 -3.60
C ASP A 123 10.13 -10.95 -3.03
N PRO A 124 10.65 -9.95 -3.79
CA PRO A 124 11.67 -9.06 -3.24
C PRO A 124 11.15 -8.22 -2.07
N GLY A 125 9.88 -7.83 -2.03
CA GLY A 125 9.25 -7.14 -0.91
C GLY A 125 9.15 -8.01 0.34
N ALA A 126 8.69 -9.25 0.19
CA ALA A 126 8.65 -10.23 1.28
C ALA A 126 10.04 -10.53 1.83
N MET A 127 11.05 -10.73 0.96
CA MET A 127 12.45 -10.95 1.36
C MET A 127 13.02 -9.75 2.14
N ALA A 128 12.80 -8.53 1.65
CA ALA A 128 13.26 -7.31 2.30
C ALA A 128 12.62 -7.13 3.69
N ALA A 129 11.32 -7.36 3.79
CA ALA A 129 10.59 -7.27 5.06
C ALA A 129 11.05 -8.35 6.05
N ALA A 130 11.30 -9.59 5.58
CA ALA A 130 11.86 -10.65 6.40
C ALA A 130 13.26 -10.32 6.92
N GLU A 131 14.12 -9.69 6.10
CA GLU A 131 15.45 -9.22 6.53
C GLU A 131 15.33 -8.15 7.62
N VAL A 132 14.43 -7.17 7.44
CA VAL A 132 14.16 -6.14 8.46
C VAL A 132 13.63 -6.79 9.74
N CYS A 133 12.66 -7.71 9.64
CA CYS A 133 12.13 -8.42 10.79
C CYS A 133 13.17 -9.23 11.55
N LYS A 134 14.09 -9.86 10.85
CA LYS A 134 15.20 -10.57 11.49
C LYS A 134 16.15 -9.62 12.23
N ARG A 135 16.40 -8.44 11.67
CA ARG A 135 17.28 -7.43 12.26
C ARG A 135 16.66 -6.73 13.46
N GLU A 136 15.37 -6.37 13.35
CA GLU A 136 14.63 -5.61 14.36
C GLU A 136 13.87 -6.50 15.36
N ASP A 137 13.99 -7.82 15.24
CA ASP A 137 13.31 -8.83 16.06
C ASP A 137 11.79 -8.62 16.09
N CYS A 138 11.14 -8.55 14.90
CA CYS A 138 9.70 -8.34 14.80
C CYS A 138 8.90 -9.36 15.64
N ASP A 139 7.88 -8.88 16.32
CA ASP A 139 6.98 -9.72 17.13
C ASP A 139 5.83 -10.29 16.29
N PHE A 140 5.43 -9.57 15.24
CA PHE A 140 4.40 -9.97 14.28
C PHE A 140 4.58 -9.19 12.97
N GLY A 141 3.71 -9.44 11.97
CA GLY A 141 3.58 -8.61 10.79
C GLY A 141 2.11 -8.32 10.47
N ALA A 142 1.87 -7.46 9.49
CA ALA A 142 0.54 -7.15 9.00
C ALA A 142 0.50 -7.13 7.46
N LEU A 143 -0.51 -7.79 6.87
CA LEU A 143 -0.87 -7.71 5.47
C LEU A 143 -2.05 -6.76 5.33
N MET A 144 -1.84 -5.62 4.65
CA MET A 144 -2.74 -4.47 4.68
C MET A 144 -3.83 -4.52 3.60
N GLY A 145 -4.21 -5.70 3.12
CA GLY A 145 -5.20 -5.90 2.08
C GLY A 145 -4.61 -5.92 0.68
N ASP A 146 -5.47 -6.21 -0.30
CA ASP A 146 -5.08 -6.54 -1.67
C ASP A 146 -4.01 -7.64 -1.67
N ASN A 147 -4.39 -8.72 -0.99
CA ASN A 147 -3.50 -9.86 -0.78
C ASN A 147 -3.33 -10.69 -2.04
N ILE A 148 -4.27 -10.56 -2.98
CA ILE A 148 -4.33 -11.36 -4.22
C ILE A 148 -4.86 -10.49 -5.36
N TYR A 149 -4.06 -10.32 -6.42
CA TYR A 149 -4.42 -9.67 -7.66
C TYR A 149 -4.65 -10.69 -8.80
N PRO A 150 -5.51 -10.35 -9.83
CA PRO A 150 -6.29 -9.11 -9.91
C PRO A 150 -7.56 -9.12 -9.06
N ASP A 151 -8.10 -10.28 -8.64
CA ASP A 151 -9.48 -10.40 -8.20
C ASP A 151 -9.68 -11.18 -6.88
N GLY A 152 -8.67 -11.33 -6.03
CA GLY A 152 -8.80 -12.13 -4.82
C GLY A 152 -9.05 -13.62 -5.14
N ALA A 153 -9.83 -14.30 -4.30
CA ALA A 153 -10.38 -15.62 -4.63
C ALA A 153 -11.44 -15.50 -5.72
N THR A 154 -11.51 -16.48 -6.64
CA THR A 154 -12.40 -16.46 -7.80
C THR A 154 -13.38 -17.62 -7.84
N LEU A 155 -13.27 -18.55 -6.89
CA LEU A 155 -13.99 -19.83 -6.90
C LEU A 155 -13.77 -20.61 -8.21
N GLY A 156 -12.60 -20.39 -8.84
CA GLY A 156 -12.21 -20.99 -10.11
C GLY A 156 -12.87 -20.39 -11.36
N ALA A 157 -13.52 -19.21 -11.25
CA ALA A 157 -14.25 -18.61 -12.36
C ALA A 157 -13.36 -18.23 -13.55
N ASP A 158 -12.09 -17.93 -13.32
CA ASP A 158 -11.07 -17.63 -14.33
C ASP A 158 -10.27 -18.86 -14.80
N GLY A 159 -10.67 -20.07 -14.37
CA GLY A 159 -9.99 -21.32 -14.70
C GLY A 159 -8.76 -21.62 -13.85
N ILE A 160 -8.42 -20.79 -12.87
CA ILE A 160 -7.34 -20.99 -11.91
C ILE A 160 -7.96 -21.33 -10.55
N SER A 161 -7.49 -22.44 -9.93
CA SER A 161 -8.02 -22.80 -8.60
C SER A 161 -7.51 -21.84 -7.52
N ASP A 162 -8.38 -21.54 -6.55
CA ASP A 162 -8.02 -20.68 -5.41
C ASP A 162 -6.89 -21.30 -4.57
N GLU A 163 -6.83 -22.63 -4.46
CA GLU A 163 -5.71 -23.34 -3.80
C GLU A 163 -4.35 -22.97 -4.44
N ARG A 164 -4.29 -22.91 -5.78
CA ARG A 164 -3.08 -22.50 -6.48
C ARG A 164 -2.77 -21.05 -6.20
N ARG A 165 -3.77 -20.19 -6.25
CA ARG A 165 -3.68 -18.75 -6.03
C ARG A 165 -3.18 -18.43 -4.62
N PHE A 166 -3.77 -19.04 -3.59
CA PHE A 166 -3.35 -18.91 -2.20
C PHE A 166 -1.92 -19.38 -1.98
N ARG A 167 -1.58 -20.54 -2.54
CA ARG A 167 -0.21 -21.07 -2.47
C ARG A 167 0.81 -20.10 -3.08
N GLU A 168 0.54 -19.55 -4.26
CA GLU A 168 1.50 -18.71 -4.99
C GLU A 168 1.61 -17.30 -4.44
N MET A 169 0.52 -16.71 -3.92
CA MET A 169 0.47 -15.30 -3.48
C MET A 169 0.46 -15.11 -1.95
N LEU A 170 0.16 -16.14 -1.19
CA LEU A 170 0.17 -16.10 0.28
C LEU A 170 1.24 -17.02 0.86
N ASP A 171 1.19 -18.35 0.56
CA ASP A 171 2.06 -19.31 1.25
C ASP A 171 3.53 -19.16 0.85
N GLN A 172 3.82 -19.06 -0.45
CA GLN A 172 5.19 -18.98 -0.94
C GLN A 172 5.93 -17.75 -0.45
N PRO A 173 5.35 -16.52 -0.53
CA PRO A 173 6.05 -15.33 -0.04
C PRO A 173 5.98 -15.16 1.48
N PHE A 174 4.90 -15.63 2.14
CA PHE A 174 4.63 -15.28 3.53
C PHE A 174 4.43 -16.46 4.48
N GLY A 175 4.21 -17.68 4.00
CA GLY A 175 3.88 -18.84 4.84
C GLY A 175 4.96 -19.24 5.85
N THR A 176 6.22 -18.88 5.59
CA THR A 176 7.36 -19.08 6.50
C THR A 176 7.85 -17.80 7.16
N PHE A 177 7.15 -16.68 6.96
CA PHE A 177 7.52 -15.40 7.53
C PHE A 177 7.50 -15.47 9.06
N GLY A 178 8.61 -15.12 9.72
CA GLY A 178 8.75 -15.26 11.17
C GLY A 178 8.96 -16.69 11.66
N GLU A 179 9.30 -17.64 10.76
CA GLU A 179 9.57 -19.04 11.14
C GLU A 179 10.63 -19.14 12.25
N GLY A 180 10.35 -19.99 13.24
CA GLY A 180 11.19 -20.16 14.42
C GLY A 180 10.92 -19.19 15.56
N LYS A 181 10.10 -18.14 15.37
CA LYS A 181 9.67 -17.24 16.43
C LYS A 181 8.30 -17.68 16.97
N ALA A 182 8.28 -18.15 18.21
CA ALA A 182 7.04 -18.62 18.84
C ALA A 182 6.00 -17.49 18.92
N GLY A 183 4.79 -17.77 18.44
CA GLY A 183 3.67 -16.81 18.49
C GLY A 183 3.71 -15.74 17.39
N PHE A 184 4.68 -15.79 16.48
CA PHE A 184 4.67 -14.90 15.33
C PHE A 184 3.48 -15.23 14.41
N THR A 185 2.80 -14.20 13.91
CA THR A 185 1.73 -14.32 12.92
C THR A 185 1.68 -13.06 12.06
N LEU A 186 1.10 -13.18 10.88
CA LEU A 186 0.74 -12.05 10.01
C LEU A 186 -0.75 -11.75 10.20
N TYR A 187 -1.06 -10.60 10.80
CA TYR A 187 -2.44 -10.09 10.86
C TYR A 187 -2.86 -9.61 9.49
N ALA A 188 -3.93 -10.18 8.93
CA ALA A 188 -4.38 -9.88 7.58
C ALA A 188 -5.71 -9.13 7.58
N MET A 189 -5.97 -8.41 6.50
CA MET A 189 -7.25 -7.78 6.19
C MET A 189 -7.55 -7.89 4.71
N MET A 190 -8.81 -7.65 4.32
CA MET A 190 -9.21 -7.57 2.91
C MET A 190 -8.97 -6.17 2.36
N GLY A 191 -8.57 -6.12 1.07
CA GLY A 191 -8.58 -4.92 0.27
C GLY A 191 -9.69 -4.99 -0.80
N ASN A 192 -9.77 -3.98 -1.67
CA ASN A 192 -10.82 -3.94 -2.68
C ASN A 192 -10.66 -5.05 -3.73
N HIS A 193 -9.43 -5.44 -4.10
CA HIS A 193 -9.19 -6.56 -5.01
C HIS A 193 -9.62 -7.91 -4.42
N ASP A 194 -9.49 -8.10 -3.11
CA ASP A 194 -9.97 -9.30 -2.42
C ASP A 194 -11.51 -9.43 -2.44
N TRP A 195 -12.23 -8.32 -2.77
CA TRP A 195 -13.69 -8.25 -2.87
C TRP A 195 -14.23 -8.34 -4.32
N HIS A 196 -13.39 -8.32 -5.37
CA HIS A 196 -13.83 -8.08 -6.74
C HIS A 196 -14.86 -9.09 -7.29
N ILE A 197 -14.80 -10.34 -6.89
CA ILE A 197 -15.66 -11.38 -7.50
C ILE A 197 -17.03 -11.51 -6.82
N SER A 198 -17.03 -11.77 -5.53
CA SER A 198 -18.27 -11.96 -4.77
C SER A 198 -17.98 -12.07 -3.27
N ARG A 199 -19.00 -11.89 -2.45
CA ARG A 199 -18.88 -12.15 -1.01
C ARG A 199 -18.46 -13.59 -0.71
N GLU A 200 -19.00 -14.58 -1.43
CA GLU A 200 -18.65 -15.98 -1.24
C GLU A 200 -17.16 -16.23 -1.51
N ALA A 201 -16.60 -15.59 -2.54
CA ALA A 201 -15.17 -15.65 -2.85
C ALA A 201 -14.32 -15.01 -1.74
N THR A 202 -14.70 -13.81 -1.27
CA THR A 202 -14.05 -13.14 -0.15
C THR A 202 -14.10 -13.97 1.13
N GLU A 203 -15.26 -14.59 1.43
CA GLU A 203 -15.42 -15.47 2.60
C GLU A 203 -14.57 -16.76 2.45
N ALA A 204 -14.39 -17.29 1.24
CA ALA A 204 -13.49 -18.43 1.00
C ALA A 204 -12.02 -18.05 1.29
N GLN A 205 -11.58 -16.86 0.89
CA GLN A 205 -10.25 -16.33 1.22
C GLN A 205 -10.10 -16.10 2.73
N LEU A 206 -11.12 -15.54 3.40
CA LEU A 206 -11.14 -15.36 4.85
C LEU A 206 -10.99 -16.71 5.58
N GLU A 207 -11.75 -17.72 5.20
CA GLU A 207 -11.66 -19.05 5.82
C GLU A 207 -10.28 -19.70 5.60
N TYR A 208 -9.66 -19.46 4.43
CA TYR A 208 -8.28 -19.88 4.20
C TYR A 208 -7.29 -19.21 5.15
N LEU A 209 -7.30 -17.88 5.22
CA LEU A 209 -6.41 -17.10 6.10
C LEU A 209 -6.62 -17.45 7.58
N LYS A 210 -7.86 -17.70 7.98
CA LYS A 210 -8.24 -18.08 9.35
C LYS A 210 -7.77 -19.48 9.73
N ALA A 211 -7.72 -20.40 8.77
CA ALA A 211 -7.29 -21.78 8.99
C ALA A 211 -5.76 -21.94 8.89
N HIS A 212 -5.07 -21.04 8.22
CA HIS A 212 -3.62 -21.16 7.96
C HIS A 212 -2.80 -20.67 9.16
N PRO A 213 -1.81 -21.47 9.65
CA PRO A 213 -1.08 -21.16 10.89
C PRO A 213 -0.21 -19.90 10.85
N ALA A 214 0.20 -19.44 9.66
CA ALA A 214 1.03 -18.24 9.51
C ALA A 214 0.20 -16.93 9.59
N PHE A 215 -1.11 -17.01 9.40
CA PHE A 215 -1.98 -15.83 9.32
C PHE A 215 -2.97 -15.76 10.49
N THR A 216 -3.37 -14.55 10.81
CA THR A 216 -4.47 -14.26 11.75
C THR A 216 -5.44 -13.29 11.12
N MET A 217 -6.60 -13.78 10.72
CA MET A 217 -7.73 -13.00 10.25
C MET A 217 -9.03 -13.65 10.75
N PRO A 218 -9.45 -13.39 11.99
CA PRO A 218 -10.58 -14.09 12.58
C PRO A 218 -11.94 -13.68 12.00
N ASP A 219 -12.02 -12.50 11.37
CA ASP A 219 -13.22 -11.93 10.77
C ASP A 219 -12.83 -10.81 9.78
N LEU A 220 -13.80 -10.26 9.01
CA LEU A 220 -13.59 -9.14 8.09
C LEU A 220 -13.14 -7.86 8.81
N PHE A 221 -13.59 -7.66 10.06
CA PHE A 221 -13.06 -6.63 10.94
C PHE A 221 -13.00 -7.16 12.37
N TYR A 222 -11.93 -6.81 13.09
CA TYR A 222 -11.63 -7.40 14.39
C TYR A 222 -10.68 -6.53 15.21
N ARG A 223 -10.58 -6.84 16.51
CA ARG A 223 -9.50 -6.37 17.37
C ARG A 223 -8.63 -7.55 17.79
N ALA A 224 -7.35 -7.31 17.97
CA ALA A 224 -6.43 -8.33 18.41
C ALA A 224 -5.36 -7.75 19.35
N VAL A 225 -4.95 -8.56 20.32
CA VAL A 225 -3.78 -8.32 21.16
C VAL A 225 -2.70 -9.28 20.67
N PRO A 226 -1.59 -8.80 20.07
CA PRO A 226 -0.50 -9.70 19.72
C PRO A 226 0.05 -10.42 20.95
N GLN A 227 0.54 -11.64 20.76
CA GLN A 227 0.95 -12.50 21.87
C GLN A 227 1.98 -11.83 22.79
N GLY A 228 1.70 -11.81 24.11
CA GLY A 228 2.58 -11.20 25.13
C GLY A 228 2.52 -9.67 25.17
N MET A 229 1.52 -9.05 24.54
CA MET A 229 1.36 -7.59 24.47
C MET A 229 0.13 -7.08 25.22
N GLU A 230 -0.41 -7.90 26.11
CA GLU A 230 -1.54 -7.53 26.95
C GLU A 230 -1.27 -6.24 27.74
N GLY A 231 -2.16 -5.26 27.59
CA GLY A 231 -2.04 -3.93 28.17
C GLY A 231 -1.01 -3.00 27.50
N LYS A 232 -0.21 -3.50 26.56
CA LYS A 232 0.81 -2.72 25.84
C LYS A 232 0.33 -2.27 24.47
N LEU A 233 -0.13 -3.20 23.62
CA LEU A 233 -0.57 -2.94 22.25
C LEU A 233 -1.87 -3.68 21.95
N GLU A 234 -2.79 -2.99 21.32
CA GLU A 234 -3.96 -3.57 20.70
C GLU A 234 -4.12 -3.01 19.28
N ILE A 235 -4.40 -3.89 18.33
CA ILE A 235 -4.66 -3.54 16.93
C ILE A 235 -6.17 -3.67 16.64
N PHE A 236 -6.68 -2.74 15.82
CA PHE A 236 -8.08 -2.65 15.41
C PHE A 236 -8.12 -2.64 13.89
N VAL A 237 -8.57 -3.74 13.30
CA VAL A 237 -8.67 -3.91 11.86
C VAL A 237 -10.10 -3.62 11.42
N VAL A 238 -10.26 -2.79 10.38
CA VAL A 238 -11.54 -2.43 9.77
C VAL A 238 -11.54 -2.76 8.28
N ASP A 239 -12.66 -3.27 7.78
CA ASP A 239 -12.88 -3.47 6.35
C ASP A 239 -13.36 -2.15 5.73
N THR A 240 -12.42 -1.43 5.12
CA THR A 240 -12.69 -0.11 4.54
C THR A 240 -13.44 -0.17 3.22
N GLU A 241 -13.38 -1.29 2.47
CA GLU A 241 -14.17 -1.47 1.26
C GLU A 241 -15.65 -1.59 1.61
N MET A 242 -15.98 -2.37 2.64
CA MET A 242 -17.36 -2.47 3.15
C MET A 242 -17.87 -1.13 3.70
N LEU A 243 -17.02 -0.34 4.36
CA LEU A 243 -17.39 1.00 4.81
C LEU A 243 -17.69 1.93 3.65
N LEU A 244 -16.88 1.89 2.60
CA LEU A 244 -17.08 2.69 1.38
C LEU A 244 -18.37 2.28 0.64
N ALA A 245 -18.70 1.00 0.60
CA ALA A 245 -19.91 0.51 -0.02
C ALA A 245 -21.22 1.11 0.56
N GLY A 246 -21.18 1.63 1.77
CA GLY A 246 -22.27 2.38 2.38
C GLY A 246 -22.32 3.87 1.99
N THR A 247 -21.38 4.35 1.18
CA THR A 247 -21.26 5.76 0.80
C THR A 247 -21.48 5.95 -0.71
N GLN A 248 -21.60 7.21 -1.14
CA GLN A 248 -21.55 7.58 -2.55
C GLN A 248 -20.36 8.49 -2.76
N VAL A 249 -19.44 8.09 -3.63
CA VAL A 249 -18.27 8.85 -4.03
C VAL A 249 -18.21 9.00 -5.55
N HIS A 250 -17.67 10.10 -6.02
CA HIS A 250 -17.34 10.23 -7.43
C HIS A 250 -16.08 9.42 -7.74
N LYS A 251 -15.98 8.96 -8.99
CA LYS A 251 -14.74 8.38 -9.47
C LYS A 251 -13.63 9.44 -9.38
N ASP A 252 -12.49 9.04 -8.83
CA ASP A 252 -11.31 9.89 -8.78
C ASP A 252 -10.85 10.24 -10.19
N ASP A 253 -10.77 11.55 -10.49
CA ASP A 253 -10.29 12.06 -11.77
C ASP A 253 -9.67 13.45 -11.56
N LEU A 254 -8.53 13.69 -12.19
CA LEU A 254 -7.75 14.90 -12.06
C LEU A 254 -7.43 15.49 -13.44
N ASP A 255 -7.36 16.82 -13.52
CA ASP A 255 -6.75 17.47 -14.67
C ASP A 255 -5.21 17.48 -14.57
N ALA A 256 -4.53 17.90 -15.63
CA ALA A 256 -3.07 17.96 -15.68
C ALA A 256 -2.45 18.88 -14.62
N GLU A 257 -3.23 19.85 -14.10
CA GLU A 257 -2.81 20.74 -13.04
C GLU A 257 -3.10 20.17 -11.64
N GLY A 258 -3.66 18.95 -11.55
CA GLY A 258 -4.02 18.29 -10.29
C GLY A 258 -5.28 18.84 -9.63
N ASN A 259 -6.19 19.46 -10.40
CA ASN A 259 -7.50 19.83 -9.89
C ASN A 259 -8.47 18.66 -10.00
N GLU A 260 -9.27 18.48 -8.96
CA GLU A 260 -10.32 17.45 -8.93
C GLU A 260 -11.41 17.75 -9.98
N ILE A 261 -11.72 16.75 -10.81
CA ILE A 261 -12.83 16.80 -11.76
C ILE A 261 -14.08 16.26 -11.07
N ARG A 262 -14.98 17.17 -10.64
CA ARG A 262 -16.10 16.81 -9.75
C ARG A 262 -17.40 16.39 -10.46
N ASN A 263 -17.42 16.32 -11.77
CA ASN A 263 -18.57 15.87 -12.55
C ASN A 263 -18.42 14.45 -13.08
N THR A 264 -17.54 13.67 -12.47
CA THR A 264 -17.35 12.26 -12.77
C THR A 264 -18.56 11.43 -12.32
N PRO A 265 -18.80 10.26 -12.91
CA PRO A 265 -19.82 9.32 -12.43
C PRO A 265 -19.62 8.96 -10.96
N LEU A 266 -20.71 8.66 -10.25
CA LEU A 266 -20.63 8.02 -8.94
C LEU A 266 -20.09 6.60 -9.08
N GLU A 267 -19.23 6.20 -8.17
CA GLU A 267 -18.79 4.82 -8.05
C GLU A 267 -19.96 3.97 -7.50
N GLU A 268 -20.24 2.87 -8.15
CA GLU A 268 -21.26 1.92 -7.73
C GLU A 268 -20.59 0.66 -7.19
N TRP A 269 -20.70 0.44 -5.87
CA TRP A 269 -20.26 -0.82 -5.28
C TRP A 269 -21.26 -1.93 -5.55
N PRO A 270 -20.80 -3.13 -5.91
CA PRO A 270 -21.65 -4.29 -6.00
C PRO A 270 -22.37 -4.59 -4.67
N ASP A 271 -23.59 -5.09 -4.74
CA ASP A 271 -24.40 -5.34 -3.53
C ASP A 271 -23.75 -6.31 -2.53
N TYR A 272 -22.92 -7.23 -3.01
CA TYR A 272 -22.23 -8.20 -2.15
C TYR A 272 -21.13 -7.58 -1.26
N VAL A 273 -20.60 -6.42 -1.60
CA VAL A 273 -19.64 -5.69 -0.74
C VAL A 273 -20.37 -5.00 0.42
N ARG A 274 -21.64 -4.67 0.25
CA ARG A 274 -22.42 -3.99 1.27
C ARG A 274 -22.60 -4.84 2.53
N ALA A 275 -22.64 -4.16 3.68
CA ALA A 275 -22.89 -4.78 4.97
C ALA A 275 -24.13 -5.67 4.96
N SER A 276 -23.98 -6.96 5.23
CA SER A 276 -25.04 -7.99 5.14
C SER A 276 -25.84 -8.12 6.44
N ASN A 277 -25.25 -7.77 7.57
CA ASN A 277 -25.84 -7.96 8.89
C ASN A 277 -25.68 -6.72 9.80
N ALA A 278 -26.28 -6.75 10.98
CA ALA A 278 -26.28 -5.63 11.91
C ALA A 278 -24.87 -5.32 12.46
N ARG A 279 -24.04 -6.34 12.66
CA ARG A 279 -22.65 -6.16 13.15
C ARG A 279 -21.82 -5.41 12.11
N GLU A 280 -21.90 -5.80 10.85
CA GLU A 280 -21.19 -5.13 9.76
C GLU A 280 -21.68 -3.68 9.58
N ARG A 281 -22.98 -3.44 9.63
CA ARG A 281 -23.54 -2.07 9.57
C ARG A 281 -23.12 -1.18 10.73
N GLY A 282 -22.83 -1.77 11.88
CA GLY A 282 -22.38 -1.05 13.08
C GLY A 282 -20.86 -1.03 13.23
N MET A 283 -20.06 -1.17 12.15
CA MET A 283 -18.60 -1.28 12.23
C MET A 283 -17.94 -0.03 12.84
N ILE A 284 -18.42 1.17 12.53
CA ILE A 284 -17.88 2.42 13.11
C ILE A 284 -18.21 2.55 14.58
N GLU A 285 -19.44 2.21 14.98
CA GLU A 285 -19.84 2.18 16.39
C GLU A 285 -19.03 1.14 17.16
N TRP A 286 -18.81 -0.04 16.55
CA TRP A 286 -17.93 -1.06 17.10
C TRP A 286 -16.50 -0.56 17.27
N LEU A 287 -15.90 0.07 16.23
CA LEU A 287 -14.55 0.61 16.31
C LEU A 287 -14.42 1.63 17.43
N THR A 288 -15.39 2.56 17.51
CA THR A 288 -15.43 3.58 18.57
C THR A 288 -15.47 2.96 19.95
N ALA A 289 -16.41 2.03 20.18
CA ALA A 289 -16.57 1.35 21.47
C ALA A 289 -15.35 0.48 21.82
N ALA A 290 -14.78 -0.20 20.84
CA ALA A 290 -13.58 -1.03 21.02
C ALA A 290 -12.37 -0.18 21.42
N LEU A 291 -12.12 0.94 20.76
CA LEU A 291 -11.05 1.88 21.08
C LEU A 291 -11.26 2.50 22.48
N GLN A 292 -12.48 2.91 22.82
CA GLN A 292 -12.81 3.46 24.15
C GLN A 292 -12.63 2.45 25.27
N SER A 293 -12.99 1.19 25.04
CA SER A 293 -12.90 0.13 26.04
C SER A 293 -11.51 -0.47 26.20
N SER A 294 -10.61 -0.19 25.25
CA SER A 294 -9.24 -0.70 25.31
C SER A 294 -8.45 -0.05 26.43
N THR A 295 -7.77 -0.89 27.22
CA THR A 295 -6.81 -0.49 28.25
C THR A 295 -5.36 -0.60 27.78
N ALA A 296 -5.12 -0.98 26.52
CA ALA A 296 -3.79 -1.01 25.94
C ALA A 296 -3.20 0.40 25.89
N LYS A 297 -1.90 0.50 26.18
CA LYS A 297 -1.17 1.76 26.06
C LYS A 297 -1.19 2.27 24.62
N TRP A 298 -0.84 1.39 23.68
CA TRP A 298 -0.82 1.70 22.25
C TRP A 298 -2.03 1.09 21.54
N LYS A 299 -2.70 1.89 20.73
CA LYS A 299 -3.89 1.51 19.96
C LYS A 299 -3.66 1.87 18.50
N ILE A 300 -3.46 0.88 17.66
CA ILE A 300 -3.21 1.08 16.23
C ILE A 300 -4.42 0.63 15.44
N VAL A 301 -4.98 1.53 14.63
CA VAL A 301 -6.05 1.20 13.68
C VAL A 301 -5.43 0.87 12.33
N MET A 302 -5.88 -0.21 11.72
CA MET A 302 -5.44 -0.67 10.41
C MET A 302 -6.65 -0.82 9.50
N GLY A 303 -6.55 -0.35 8.27
CA GLY A 303 -7.55 -0.51 7.22
C GLY A 303 -6.87 -0.46 5.86
N HIS A 304 -7.50 -1.04 4.83
CA HIS A 304 -6.84 -1.10 3.53
C HIS A 304 -6.69 0.29 2.90
N HIS A 305 -7.77 1.08 2.81
CA HIS A 305 -7.73 2.38 2.13
C HIS A 305 -7.08 3.48 2.99
N ALA A 306 -6.28 4.32 2.35
CA ALA A 306 -5.64 5.47 2.98
C ALA A 306 -6.63 6.57 3.37
N LEU A 307 -6.34 7.29 4.47
CA LEU A 307 -7.06 8.53 4.83
C LEU A 307 -6.42 9.76 4.18
N TRP A 308 -5.13 9.74 3.94
CA TRP A 308 -4.36 10.73 3.18
C TRP A 308 -3.42 10.00 2.22
N SER A 309 -3.34 10.49 0.98
CA SER A 309 -2.39 10.00 -0.02
C SER A 309 -2.07 11.08 -1.06
N SER A 310 -0.89 11.00 -1.65
CA SER A 310 -0.40 11.89 -2.71
C SER A 310 -0.51 11.31 -4.12
N GLY A 311 -1.04 10.09 -4.27
CA GLY A 311 -1.15 9.42 -5.57
C GLY A 311 -2.19 10.03 -6.50
N GLY A 312 -3.21 10.68 -5.93
CA GLY A 312 -4.24 11.38 -6.71
C GLY A 312 -5.39 10.51 -7.22
N SER A 313 -5.32 9.19 -7.07
CA SER A 313 -6.34 8.26 -7.57
C SER A 313 -7.28 7.72 -6.47
N LYS A 314 -7.16 8.24 -5.24
CA LYS A 314 -7.88 7.71 -4.07
C LYS A 314 -8.50 8.82 -3.20
N TYR A 315 -8.54 10.06 -3.66
CA TYR A 315 -8.92 11.21 -2.84
C TYR A 315 -10.40 11.24 -2.44
N GLU A 316 -11.32 10.76 -3.29
CA GLU A 316 -12.75 10.70 -2.97
C GLU A 316 -13.02 9.61 -1.91
N LYS A 317 -12.42 8.42 -2.07
CA LYS A 317 -12.49 7.34 -1.08
C LYS A 317 -11.89 7.79 0.26
N ALA A 318 -10.71 8.38 0.23
CA ALA A 318 -10.07 8.92 1.42
C ALA A 318 -10.94 9.99 2.12
N ARG A 319 -11.58 10.88 1.34
CA ARG A 319 -12.50 11.90 1.86
C ARG A 319 -13.74 11.28 2.53
N ALA A 320 -14.32 10.24 1.92
CA ALA A 320 -15.45 9.52 2.49
C ALA A 320 -15.06 8.83 3.81
N LEU A 321 -13.93 8.14 3.82
CA LEU A 321 -13.43 7.45 5.02
C LEU A 321 -13.08 8.42 6.15
N ARG A 322 -12.48 9.58 5.87
CA ARG A 322 -12.25 10.60 6.90
C ARG A 322 -13.55 11.05 7.57
N LYS A 323 -14.64 11.19 6.83
CA LYS A 323 -15.95 11.52 7.41
C LYS A 323 -16.49 10.44 8.36
N LEU A 324 -16.13 9.18 8.13
CA LEU A 324 -16.58 8.03 8.92
C LEU A 324 -15.64 7.74 10.11
N MET A 325 -14.34 7.79 9.89
CA MET A 325 -13.34 7.19 10.77
C MET A 325 -12.46 8.22 11.50
N LEU A 326 -12.34 9.45 11.00
CA LEU A 326 -11.37 10.39 11.56
C LEU A 326 -11.69 10.74 13.03
N ASP A 327 -12.97 10.86 13.41
CA ASP A 327 -13.35 11.15 14.81
C ASP A 327 -12.84 10.09 15.79
N PRO A 328 -13.19 8.79 15.68
CA PRO A 328 -12.69 7.77 16.61
C PRO A 328 -11.16 7.61 16.55
N ILE A 329 -10.53 7.74 15.37
CA ILE A 329 -9.08 7.66 15.23
C ILE A 329 -8.42 8.82 15.97
N CYS A 330 -8.83 10.05 15.72
CA CYS A 330 -8.29 11.24 16.37
C CYS A 330 -8.42 11.22 17.88
N ARG A 331 -9.53 10.72 18.39
CA ARG A 331 -9.78 10.68 19.85
C ARG A 331 -9.02 9.55 20.57
N TYR A 332 -8.87 8.40 19.94
CA TYR A 332 -8.52 7.19 20.68
C TYR A 332 -7.36 6.39 20.12
N ALA A 333 -6.99 6.53 18.84
CA ALA A 333 -5.89 5.81 18.24
C ALA A 333 -4.55 6.53 18.43
N ASP A 334 -3.45 5.79 18.37
CA ASP A 334 -2.08 6.31 18.38
C ASP A 334 -1.48 6.35 16.97
N ALA A 335 -1.99 5.53 16.04
CA ALA A 335 -1.62 5.55 14.63
C ALA A 335 -2.74 4.95 13.76
N TYR A 336 -2.73 5.30 12.47
CA TYR A 336 -3.47 4.63 11.40
C TYR A 336 -2.51 4.13 10.33
N ILE A 337 -2.67 2.88 9.89
CA ILE A 337 -1.84 2.26 8.84
C ILE A 337 -2.74 1.75 7.73
N ALA A 338 -2.36 2.01 6.47
CA ALA A 338 -3.11 1.62 5.28
C ALA A 338 -2.22 1.03 4.17
N GLY A 339 -2.86 0.42 3.18
CA GLY A 339 -2.35 0.02 1.88
C GLY A 339 -2.94 0.86 0.73
N ASP A 340 -3.53 0.21 -0.29
CA ASP A 340 -4.37 0.70 -1.40
C ASP A 340 -3.68 1.64 -2.39
N ASP A 341 -3.13 2.74 -1.95
CA ASP A 341 -2.35 3.58 -2.83
C ASP A 341 -0.92 3.03 -2.88
N HIS A 342 -0.51 2.55 -4.05
CA HIS A 342 0.74 1.80 -4.25
C HIS A 342 1.98 2.69 -4.07
N LEU A 343 2.02 3.38 -2.94
CA LEU A 343 3.05 4.31 -2.48
C LEU A 343 3.56 3.89 -1.10
N ILE A 344 4.68 4.49 -0.67
CA ILE A 344 5.14 4.48 0.70
C ILE A 344 5.11 5.91 1.24
N GLU A 345 4.29 6.17 2.26
CA GLU A 345 4.02 7.53 2.72
C GLU A 345 3.89 7.63 4.23
N ALA A 346 4.20 8.81 4.75
CA ALA A 346 3.98 9.18 6.14
C ALA A 346 3.33 10.56 6.23
N TYR A 347 2.29 10.65 7.04
CA TYR A 347 1.52 11.85 7.33
C TYR A 347 1.32 12.03 8.82
N THR A 348 0.94 13.25 9.23
CA THR A 348 0.27 13.48 10.48
C THR A 348 -1.01 14.29 10.25
N ASP A 349 -2.05 13.99 11.02
CA ASP A 349 -3.24 14.83 11.15
C ASP A 349 -3.25 15.42 12.56
N ASP A 350 -3.32 16.77 12.70
CA ASP A 350 -3.32 17.44 14.00
C ASP A 350 -4.66 17.32 14.73
N CYS A 351 -5.63 16.68 14.06
CA CYS A 351 -6.97 16.45 14.59
C CYS A 351 -7.74 17.71 15.02
N SER A 352 -7.31 18.91 14.57
CA SER A 352 -7.97 20.19 14.91
C SER A 352 -9.42 20.27 14.43
N THR A 353 -9.80 19.43 13.46
CA THR A 353 -11.18 19.30 12.98
C THR A 353 -12.06 18.42 13.87
N VAL A 354 -11.48 17.72 14.86
CA VAL A 354 -12.19 16.83 15.79
C VAL A 354 -12.18 17.39 17.19
N SER A 355 -13.35 17.82 17.67
CA SER A 355 -13.50 18.40 19.01
C SER A 355 -13.13 17.39 20.12
N GLY A 356 -12.26 17.78 21.05
CA GLY A 356 -11.83 16.97 22.18
C GLY A 356 -10.82 15.85 21.82
N ALA A 357 -10.19 15.92 20.65
CA ALA A 357 -9.02 15.12 20.36
C ALA A 357 -7.80 15.56 21.21
N PRO A 358 -6.84 14.66 21.50
CA PRO A 358 -5.54 15.03 22.07
C PRO A 358 -4.82 16.09 21.24
N ALA A 359 -3.92 16.83 21.87
CA ALA A 359 -3.13 17.88 21.20
C ALA A 359 -2.03 17.30 20.29
N GLU A 360 -1.58 16.10 20.58
CA GLU A 360 -0.58 15.40 19.79
C GLU A 360 -1.20 14.89 18.48
N PRO A 361 -0.59 15.16 17.32
CA PRO A 361 -1.09 14.70 16.04
C PRO A 361 -1.11 13.16 15.94
N VAL A 362 -2.02 12.63 15.12
CA VAL A 362 -2.05 11.19 14.77
C VAL A 362 -1.13 10.95 13.59
N PRO A 363 -0.10 10.09 13.71
CA PRO A 363 0.63 9.60 12.55
C PRO A 363 -0.25 8.64 11.73
N MET A 364 -0.16 8.81 10.40
CA MET A 364 -0.88 8.01 9.42
C MET A 364 0.10 7.56 8.33
N PHE A 365 0.07 6.27 7.99
CA PHE A 365 1.03 5.69 7.05
C PHE A 365 0.31 5.01 5.90
N VAL A 366 0.90 5.12 4.71
CA VAL A 366 0.55 4.30 3.55
C VAL A 366 1.71 3.36 3.28
N SER A 367 1.42 2.08 3.28
CA SER A 367 2.35 0.98 3.00
C SER A 367 1.73 0.06 1.95
N GLY A 368 1.36 0.63 0.79
CA GLY A 368 0.63 -0.06 -0.27
C GLY A 368 1.49 -0.44 -1.48
N ALA A 369 2.80 -0.37 -1.36
CA ALA A 369 3.72 -0.69 -2.46
C ALA A 369 4.40 -2.06 -2.30
N GLY A 370 3.73 -3.06 -1.72
CA GLY A 370 4.31 -4.37 -1.43
C GLY A 370 4.69 -5.15 -2.69
N SER A 371 3.84 -5.14 -3.70
CA SER A 371 4.11 -5.82 -4.99
C SER A 371 3.83 -4.98 -6.21
N LYS A 372 2.96 -3.99 -6.07
CA LYS A 372 2.63 -2.99 -7.10
C LYS A 372 3.24 -1.64 -6.72
N TYR A 373 3.15 -0.68 -7.62
CA TYR A 373 3.62 0.68 -7.40
C TYR A 373 2.75 1.66 -8.18
N ARG A 374 2.82 2.94 -7.80
CA ARG A 374 2.18 4.06 -8.50
C ARG A 374 3.12 5.25 -8.49
N GLN A 375 2.91 6.17 -9.41
CA GLN A 375 3.59 7.47 -9.36
C GLN A 375 2.87 8.40 -8.39
N GLN A 376 3.63 9.27 -7.75
CA GLN A 376 3.08 10.36 -6.95
C GLN A 376 2.55 11.46 -7.90
N HIS A 377 1.35 11.98 -7.64
CA HIS A 377 0.81 13.12 -8.39
C HIS A 377 1.16 14.44 -7.69
N VAL A 378 2.31 15.02 -8.04
CA VAL A 378 2.87 16.19 -7.33
C VAL A 378 1.95 17.41 -7.33
N PRO A 379 1.35 17.86 -8.45
CA PRO A 379 0.42 19.01 -8.44
C PRO A 379 -0.80 18.79 -7.53
N PHE A 380 -1.35 17.59 -7.51
CA PHE A 380 -2.46 17.23 -6.62
C PHE A 380 -2.02 17.24 -5.14
N ALA A 381 -0.88 16.62 -4.83
CA ALA A 381 -0.36 16.58 -3.46
C ALA A 381 -0.17 17.97 -2.87
N GLU A 382 0.41 18.91 -3.63
CA GLU A 382 0.59 20.30 -3.20
C GLU A 382 -0.76 21.01 -2.92
N LYS A 383 -1.76 20.79 -3.78
CA LYS A 383 -3.11 21.36 -3.57
C LYS A 383 -3.81 20.75 -2.37
N GLN A 384 -3.66 19.44 -2.19
CA GLN A 384 -4.24 18.76 -1.03
C GLN A 384 -3.64 19.27 0.28
N ILE A 385 -2.32 19.45 0.36
CA ILE A 385 -1.63 20.03 1.51
C ILE A 385 -2.14 21.46 1.77
N ALA A 386 -2.24 22.29 0.73
CA ALA A 386 -2.70 23.68 0.86
C ALA A 386 -4.18 23.77 1.31
N ALA A 387 -5.02 22.83 0.89
CA ALA A 387 -6.44 22.79 1.22
C ALA A 387 -6.75 22.18 2.61
N ASN A 388 -5.81 21.45 3.20
CA ASN A 388 -6.00 20.71 4.45
C ASN A 388 -4.90 21.05 5.45
N PRO A 389 -4.93 22.23 6.09
CA PRO A 389 -3.87 22.71 6.98
C PRO A 389 -3.66 21.82 8.22
N GLN A 390 -4.63 20.99 8.59
CA GLN A 390 -4.50 20.01 9.68
C GLN A 390 -3.60 18.83 9.30
N MET A 391 -3.38 18.59 8.02
CA MET A 391 -2.58 17.47 7.52
C MET A 391 -1.15 17.96 7.18
N THR A 392 -0.15 17.20 7.61
CA THR A 392 1.24 17.38 7.20
C THR A 392 1.71 16.13 6.46
N ASN A 393 2.14 16.28 5.22
CA ASN A 393 2.89 15.23 4.51
C ASN A 393 4.35 15.27 4.98
N LEU A 394 4.80 14.19 5.62
CA LEU A 394 6.17 14.06 6.11
C LEU A 394 7.08 13.41 5.08
N PHE A 395 6.53 12.49 4.31
CA PHE A 395 7.25 11.73 3.29
C PHE A 395 6.28 11.09 2.32
N SER A 396 6.63 11.08 1.04
CA SER A 396 5.92 10.31 0.01
C SER A 396 6.91 9.84 -1.04
N ARG A 397 6.78 8.58 -1.45
CA ARG A 397 7.57 8.00 -2.52
C ARG A 397 6.76 7.00 -3.33
N GLY A 398 6.78 7.21 -4.65
CA GLY A 398 6.22 6.30 -5.65
C GLY A 398 7.29 5.69 -6.55
N SER A 399 6.86 5.00 -7.60
CA SER A 399 7.69 4.32 -8.60
C SER A 399 8.70 3.34 -8.00
N THR A 400 8.33 2.72 -6.89
CA THR A 400 9.16 1.73 -6.17
C THR A 400 8.27 0.79 -5.37
N TRP A 401 8.75 -0.40 -5.08
CA TRP A 401 8.17 -1.23 -4.03
C TRP A 401 8.66 -0.79 -2.67
N GLY A 402 7.92 -1.12 -1.65
CA GLY A 402 8.33 -0.80 -0.30
C GLY A 402 7.31 -1.19 0.77
N PHE A 403 7.70 -0.96 2.01
CA PHE A 403 6.91 -1.32 3.19
C PHE A 403 7.27 -0.45 4.41
N LEU A 404 6.46 -0.56 5.44
CA LEU A 404 6.62 0.11 6.73
C LEU A 404 7.15 -0.86 7.78
N HIS A 405 8.12 -0.43 8.57
CA HIS A 405 8.47 -1.03 9.86
C HIS A 405 8.09 -0.08 11.00
N VAL A 406 7.51 -0.64 12.05
CA VAL A 406 7.13 0.09 13.26
C VAL A 406 7.81 -0.53 14.46
N GLY A 407 8.53 0.31 15.20
CA GLY A 407 9.10 0.00 16.50
C GLY A 407 8.40 0.81 17.59
N ILE A 408 7.96 0.15 18.66
CA ILE A 408 7.25 0.81 19.77
C ILE A 408 8.10 0.67 21.02
N GLY A 409 8.46 1.81 21.59
CA GLY A 409 9.10 1.92 22.91
C GLY A 409 8.09 2.22 24.02
N ALA A 410 8.61 2.55 25.20
CA ALA A 410 7.76 2.91 26.32
C ALA A 410 6.86 4.10 25.98
N ASP A 411 7.42 5.18 25.41
CA ASP A 411 6.70 6.43 25.16
C ASP A 411 6.85 6.96 23.72
N THR A 412 7.39 6.15 22.82
CA THR A 412 7.60 6.52 21.41
C THR A 412 7.17 5.42 20.46
N LEU A 413 6.71 5.83 19.28
CA LEU A 413 6.51 5.01 18.10
C LEU A 413 7.51 5.48 17.04
N ASP A 414 8.40 4.59 16.62
CA ASP A 414 9.33 4.80 15.52
C ASP A 414 8.80 4.15 14.27
N ALA A 415 8.66 4.92 13.20
CA ALA A 415 8.21 4.45 11.90
C ALA A 415 9.36 4.58 10.90
N THR A 416 9.75 3.48 10.26
CA THR A 416 10.77 3.46 9.21
C THR A 416 10.17 2.95 7.91
N LEU A 417 10.25 3.78 6.87
CA LEU A 417 9.78 3.42 5.53
C LEU A 417 10.96 2.89 4.73
N TYR A 418 10.78 1.72 4.15
CA TYR A 418 11.77 1.04 3.31
C TYR A 418 11.30 0.93 1.88
N SER A 419 12.21 1.14 0.92
CA SER A 419 12.01 0.71 -0.46
C SER A 419 12.77 -0.58 -0.75
N THR A 420 12.33 -1.27 -1.80
CA THR A 420 12.99 -2.47 -2.32
C THR A 420 13.45 -2.20 -3.75
N PRO A 421 14.76 -2.33 -4.05
CA PRO A 421 15.29 -2.05 -5.37
C PRO A 421 14.69 -2.93 -6.47
N ALA A 422 14.60 -2.37 -7.68
CA ALA A 422 14.09 -3.05 -8.87
C ALA A 422 14.98 -4.20 -9.37
N ASP A 423 16.16 -4.38 -8.79
CA ASP A 423 17.11 -5.46 -9.13
C ASP A 423 16.71 -6.84 -8.60
N GLN A 424 15.51 -6.97 -8.03
CA GLN A 424 14.96 -8.20 -7.46
C GLN A 424 15.78 -8.77 -6.28
N SER A 425 16.72 -8.01 -5.73
CA SER A 425 17.64 -8.50 -4.67
C SER A 425 16.95 -8.75 -3.33
N GLY A 426 15.76 -8.20 -3.12
CA GLY A 426 15.08 -8.23 -1.83
C GLY A 426 15.82 -7.48 -0.72
N ARG A 427 16.72 -6.56 -1.07
CA ARG A 427 17.47 -5.75 -0.10
C ARG A 427 16.66 -4.54 0.36
N PRO A 428 16.40 -4.37 1.67
CA PRO A 428 15.71 -3.18 2.16
C PRO A 428 16.61 -1.94 2.07
N VAL A 429 16.05 -0.82 1.62
CA VAL A 429 16.71 0.50 1.62
C VAL A 429 15.87 1.44 2.48
N GLU A 430 16.45 1.93 3.57
CA GLU A 430 15.79 2.92 4.43
C GLU A 430 15.64 4.24 3.67
N GLU A 431 14.42 4.72 3.53
CA GLU A 431 14.06 5.95 2.84
C GLU A 431 13.81 7.10 3.80
N ALA A 432 13.10 6.82 4.89
CA ALA A 432 12.76 7.81 5.90
C ALA A 432 12.50 7.13 7.25
N ARG A 433 12.76 7.88 8.32
CA ARG A 433 12.45 7.47 9.70
C ARG A 433 11.87 8.63 10.47
N PHE A 434 10.83 8.34 11.26
CA PHE A 434 10.13 9.30 12.10
C PHE A 434 9.90 8.70 13.48
N THR A 435 9.97 9.57 14.51
CA THR A 435 9.64 9.22 15.89
C THR A 435 8.48 10.07 16.36
N PHE A 436 7.44 9.43 16.88
CA PHE A 436 6.25 10.09 17.41
C PHE A 436 6.11 9.80 18.90
N PRO A 437 5.81 10.82 19.73
CA PRO A 437 5.51 10.59 21.13
C PRO A 437 4.16 9.86 21.28
N HIS A 438 4.03 9.11 22.37
CA HIS A 438 2.73 8.54 22.76
C HIS A 438 1.72 9.66 23.00
N ARG A 439 0.50 9.50 22.47
CA ARG A 439 -0.56 10.51 22.57
C ARG A 439 -1.22 10.44 23.94
N SER A 440 -1.28 11.59 24.63
CA SER A 440 -1.95 11.74 25.92
C SER A 440 -3.46 11.82 25.72
N LYS A 441 -4.22 10.79 26.15
CA LYS A 441 -5.68 10.68 25.95
C LYS A 441 -6.45 10.91 27.23
#